data_4cfeecea4605a6f41a7cda127ee78c78
#
_entry.id   4cfeecea4605a6f41a7cda127ee78c78
#
_cell.length_a   1.000
_cell.length_b   1.000
_cell.length_c   1.000
_cell.angle_alpha   90.00
_cell.angle_beta   90.00
_cell.angle_gamma   90.00
#
_symmetry.space_group_name_H-M   'P 1'
#
loop_
_entity.id
_entity.type
_entity.pdbx_description
1 polymer ?
#
loop_
_entity_poly.entity_id
_entity_poly.type
_entity_poly.pdbx_seq_one_letter_code
_entity_poly.pdbx_strand_id
1 'polypeptide(L)'
;MWLNKAMCACINKKKDFKKNISTLFPEITANIFPTGEEPKEVRITYEERDYCVEMKRISADMLLQDVGLVESDDKDSFIALYMFDETDVNMYLQKLNDEQFVAGLIYIDNYEEALESIDDVRRSLFIGLIDKRVNKYFATGAAVVRKLEKDKYLAVFRYKYLEKLLADKFSILEDIKSVKIGNEMTLTLSIGIGTGADNYAGNHDLAKAAIDLALGRGGDQAVVKKGDKILYYGGKSQQMEKNTRVKVRVKAHALRQILDTTDNVLVMGHKLADIDSFGSAIGIYTICRKLGKNVHIVINDVTSSVKPFMKRFIGKDEYPEDLFLLKEEAPEYVDAATVVIVVDVNKPQLTECPELLDKCKTIVVFDHHRQSSDQITGAVLSYVDPYASSASEMITEMIQYVDDNIKIKAFEADALYAGINIDTDGFNSKSGPRTFEAAAYLRRCGVDIIKVKKWFQSDLESYNTISEIVRKAEIVR
;
A
#
# COMPACT_ATOMS: atom_id res chain seq x y z
N MET A 1 42.46 -41.72 2.78
CA MET A 1 41.13 -41.71 3.44
C MET A 1 40.76 -43.16 3.79
N TRP A 2 40.44 -43.43 5.04
CA TRP A 2 39.91 -44.73 5.48
C TRP A 2 38.38 -44.67 5.51
N LEU A 3 37.70 -45.70 5.04
CA LEU A 3 36.25 -45.78 4.95
C LEU A 3 35.73 -46.96 5.79
N ASN A 4 34.69 -46.72 6.59
CA ASN A 4 33.99 -47.79 7.27
C ASN A 4 33.12 -48.59 6.28
N LYS A 5 32.58 -49.75 6.71
CA LYS A 5 31.79 -50.64 5.86
C LYS A 5 30.52 -49.97 5.30
N ALA A 6 29.86 -49.13 6.09
CA ALA A 6 28.65 -48.42 5.66
C ALA A 6 28.99 -47.40 4.58
N MET A 7 30.07 -46.64 4.77
CA MET A 7 30.52 -45.66 3.79
C MET A 7 30.99 -46.31 2.48
N CYS A 8 31.68 -47.45 2.56
CA CYS A 8 32.06 -48.23 1.37
C CYS A 8 30.84 -48.66 0.54
N ALA A 9 29.75 -49.05 1.20
CA ALA A 9 28.52 -49.41 0.53
C ALA A 9 27.82 -48.16 -0.09
N CYS A 10 27.78 -47.05 0.64
CA CYS A 10 27.15 -45.79 0.20
C CYS A 10 27.81 -45.24 -1.08
N ILE A 11 29.17 -45.23 -1.12
CA ILE A 11 29.89 -44.63 -2.27
C ILE A 11 30.36 -45.68 -3.29
N ASN A 12 29.99 -46.95 -3.10
CA ASN A 12 30.36 -48.07 -3.96
C ASN A 12 31.89 -48.16 -4.19
N LYS A 13 32.70 -47.97 -3.14
CA LYS A 13 34.18 -48.01 -3.17
C LYS A 13 34.73 -48.99 -2.16
N LYS A 14 36.03 -49.42 -2.37
CA LYS A 14 36.73 -50.29 -1.44
C LYS A 14 37.26 -49.53 -0.23
N LYS A 15 37.50 -50.24 0.90
CA LYS A 15 37.99 -49.68 2.17
C LYS A 15 39.27 -48.83 2.04
N ASP A 16 40.20 -49.21 1.15
CA ASP A 16 41.45 -48.48 0.92
C ASP A 16 41.38 -47.51 -0.22
N PHE A 17 40.49 -46.52 -0.11
CA PHE A 17 40.37 -45.49 -1.11
C PHE A 17 41.49 -44.44 -0.95
N LYS A 18 42.57 -44.58 -1.73
CA LYS A 18 43.80 -43.75 -1.66
C LYS A 18 43.69 -42.42 -2.44
N LYS A 19 42.52 -41.79 -2.52
CA LYS A 19 42.33 -40.48 -3.17
C LYS A 19 41.93 -39.43 -2.15
N ASN A 20 42.11 -38.16 -2.55
CA ASN A 20 41.66 -37.02 -1.74
C ASN A 20 40.14 -37.03 -1.64
N ILE A 21 39.58 -36.63 -0.49
CA ILE A 21 38.15 -36.58 -0.25
C ILE A 21 37.43 -35.64 -1.22
N SER A 22 38.05 -34.55 -1.60
CA SER A 22 37.51 -33.58 -2.58
C SER A 22 37.33 -34.19 -3.99
N THR A 23 37.87 -35.37 -4.24
CA THR A 23 37.61 -36.11 -5.49
C THR A 23 36.23 -36.79 -5.49
N LEU A 24 35.70 -37.11 -4.31
CA LEU A 24 34.34 -37.67 -4.14
C LEU A 24 33.32 -36.62 -3.82
N PHE A 25 33.67 -35.67 -2.97
CA PHE A 25 32.85 -34.60 -2.47
C PHE A 25 33.55 -33.26 -2.71
N PRO A 26 33.35 -32.67 -3.87
CA PRO A 26 34.02 -31.39 -4.26
C PRO A 26 33.78 -30.25 -3.25
N GLU A 27 32.66 -30.30 -2.52
CA GLU A 27 32.29 -29.33 -1.49
C GLU A 27 33.23 -29.46 -0.26
N ILE A 28 33.84 -30.62 -0.01
CA ILE A 28 34.74 -30.84 1.13
C ILE A 28 36.17 -30.53 0.72
N THR A 29 36.56 -29.26 0.93
CA THR A 29 37.92 -28.76 0.66
C THR A 29 38.74 -28.63 1.94
N ALA A 30 40.05 -28.53 1.83
CA ALA A 30 40.95 -28.38 2.98
C ALA A 30 40.65 -27.15 3.85
N ASN A 31 40.09 -26.10 3.25
CA ASN A 31 39.79 -24.85 3.93
C ASN A 31 38.58 -24.93 4.91
N ILE A 32 37.72 -25.94 4.75
CA ILE A 32 36.56 -26.12 5.63
C ILE A 32 36.84 -27.07 6.79
N PHE A 33 37.97 -27.71 6.81
CA PHE A 33 38.32 -28.58 7.94
C PHE A 33 38.42 -27.83 9.25
N PRO A 34 37.98 -28.44 10.37
CA PRO A 34 38.07 -27.80 11.67
C PRO A 34 39.56 -27.62 12.06
N THR A 35 39.89 -26.39 12.52
CA THR A 35 41.24 -26.07 13.03
C THR A 35 41.37 -26.30 14.52
N GLY A 36 40.25 -26.41 15.26
CA GLY A 36 40.13 -26.69 16.68
C GLY A 36 39.35 -27.98 16.96
N GLU A 37 38.97 -28.17 18.24
CA GLU A 37 38.17 -29.30 18.71
C GLU A 37 36.67 -29.19 18.39
N GLU A 38 36.18 -27.99 18.06
CA GLU A 38 34.76 -27.78 17.71
C GLU A 38 34.45 -28.45 16.36
N PRO A 39 33.36 -29.23 16.28
CA PRO A 39 32.93 -29.86 15.04
C PRO A 39 32.48 -28.80 14.04
N LYS A 40 32.70 -29.04 12.75
CA LYS A 40 32.14 -28.23 11.66
C LYS A 40 31.22 -29.09 10.81
N GLU A 41 30.08 -28.49 10.43
CA GLU A 41 29.10 -29.13 9.57
C GLU A 41 29.15 -28.56 8.15
N VAL A 42 28.96 -29.45 7.19
CA VAL A 42 28.80 -29.08 5.77
C VAL A 42 27.69 -29.96 5.17
N ARG A 43 26.81 -29.35 4.38
CA ARG A 43 25.81 -30.08 3.61
C ARG A 43 26.31 -30.30 2.19
N ILE A 44 26.16 -31.54 1.75
CA ILE A 44 26.60 -32.00 0.41
C ILE A 44 25.48 -32.80 -0.23
N THR A 45 25.44 -32.81 -1.56
CA THR A 45 24.57 -33.71 -2.32
C THR A 45 25.42 -34.70 -3.07
N TYR A 46 25.14 -35.99 -2.88
CA TYR A 46 25.87 -37.09 -3.55
C TYR A 46 24.88 -38.15 -4.06
N GLU A 47 24.96 -38.49 -5.36
CA GLU A 47 24.08 -39.47 -6.02
C GLU A 47 22.59 -39.26 -5.69
N GLU A 48 22.10 -38.02 -5.85
CA GLU A 48 20.72 -37.61 -5.59
C GLU A 48 20.27 -37.72 -4.12
N ARG A 49 21.23 -37.84 -3.17
CA ARG A 49 20.95 -37.84 -1.74
C ARG A 49 21.64 -36.69 -1.05
N ASP A 50 20.95 -36.11 -0.06
CA ASP A 50 21.46 -35.03 0.75
C ASP A 50 22.07 -35.55 2.04
N TYR A 51 23.28 -35.10 2.31
CA TYR A 51 24.00 -35.51 3.53
C TYR A 51 24.41 -34.27 4.33
N CYS A 52 24.24 -34.36 5.65
CA CYS A 52 24.93 -33.50 6.60
C CYS A 52 26.25 -34.20 6.98
N VAL A 53 27.38 -33.55 6.73
CA VAL A 53 28.71 -34.07 7.08
C VAL A 53 29.25 -33.25 8.25
N GLU A 54 29.30 -33.91 9.41
CA GLU A 54 29.96 -33.39 10.59
C GLU A 54 31.43 -33.79 10.54
N MET A 55 32.32 -32.80 10.66
CA MET A 55 33.77 -32.99 10.65
C MET A 55 34.34 -32.67 12.02
N LYS A 56 35.06 -33.62 12.63
CA LYS A 56 35.69 -33.45 13.93
C LYS A 56 37.17 -33.76 13.87
N ARG A 57 38.01 -32.92 14.44
CA ARG A 57 39.45 -33.18 14.61
C ARG A 57 39.65 -34.11 15.80
N ILE A 58 40.39 -35.20 15.60
CA ILE A 58 40.71 -36.20 16.62
C ILE A 58 42.24 -36.26 16.76
N SER A 59 42.78 -36.16 17.97
CA SER A 59 44.21 -36.31 18.22
C SER A 59 44.62 -37.79 18.04
N ALA A 60 45.83 -38.03 17.55
CA ALA A 60 46.38 -39.38 17.39
C ALA A 60 46.41 -40.16 18.71
N ASP A 61 46.64 -39.48 19.85
CA ASP A 61 46.68 -40.10 21.17
C ASP A 61 45.34 -40.74 21.60
N MET A 62 44.22 -40.20 21.18
CA MET A 62 42.87 -40.76 21.43
C MET A 62 42.61 -42.05 20.66
N LEU A 63 43.20 -42.21 19.47
CA LEU A 63 43.04 -43.41 18.63
C LEU A 63 43.99 -44.54 19.04
N LEU A 64 45.16 -44.22 19.63
CA LEU A 64 46.13 -45.19 20.07
C LEU A 64 45.71 -45.95 21.35
N GLN A 65 44.81 -45.40 22.16
CA GLN A 65 44.32 -46.08 23.37
C GLN A 65 43.29 -47.18 23.08
N ASP A 66 42.53 -47.10 21.97
CA ASP A 66 41.43 -48.03 21.69
C ASP A 66 41.71 -49.06 20.56
N VAL A 67 42.64 -48.77 19.65
CA VAL A 67 42.89 -49.66 18.47
C VAL A 67 44.41 -49.67 18.16
N GLY A 68 45.15 -50.67 18.61
CA GLY A 68 46.57 -50.80 18.39
C GLY A 68 47.03 -50.90 16.93
N LEU A 69 46.80 -49.95 16.13
CA LEU A 69 46.89 -49.98 14.67
C LEU A 69 47.40 -48.70 14.05
N VAL A 70 48.34 -47.93 14.56
CA VAL A 70 49.16 -47.05 13.71
C VAL A 70 50.49 -46.71 14.39
N GLU A 71 51.59 -47.20 13.87
CA GLU A 71 52.90 -46.58 13.95
C GLU A 71 52.90 -45.41 12.97
N SER A 72 52.77 -44.22 13.45
CA SER A 72 53.04 -43.02 12.65
C SER A 72 53.98 -42.11 13.41
N ASP A 73 55.09 -41.78 12.78
CA ASP A 73 56.12 -40.88 13.30
C ASP A 73 55.75 -39.42 13.37
N ASP A 74 54.52 -39.06 13.01
CA ASP A 74 54.01 -37.67 12.97
C ASP A 74 52.94 -37.46 14.02
N LYS A 75 53.04 -36.33 14.76
CA LYS A 75 52.03 -35.78 15.70
C LYS A 75 50.78 -35.30 14.96
N ASP A 76 50.26 -36.13 14.05
CA ASP A 76 49.19 -35.72 13.17
C ASP A 76 47.82 -35.99 13.78
N SER A 77 47.00 -34.96 13.69
CA SER A 77 45.57 -35.06 13.99
C SER A 77 44.80 -35.64 12.78
N PHE A 78 43.86 -36.50 13.06
CA PHE A 78 42.94 -37.04 12.06
C PHE A 78 41.65 -36.23 12.01
N ILE A 79 40.98 -36.23 10.87
CA ILE A 79 39.65 -35.67 10.74
C ILE A 79 38.65 -36.81 10.54
N ALA A 80 37.79 -37.00 11.52
CA ALA A 80 36.65 -37.89 11.42
C ALA A 80 35.50 -37.19 10.70
N LEU A 81 34.88 -37.86 9.74
CA LEU A 81 33.70 -37.40 9.04
C LEU A 81 32.55 -38.33 9.36
N TYR A 82 31.49 -37.76 9.90
CA TYR A 82 30.22 -38.43 10.15
C TYR A 82 29.23 -37.93 9.11
N MET A 83 28.71 -38.88 8.30
CA MET A 83 27.73 -38.56 7.28
C MET A 83 26.35 -39.02 7.72
N PHE A 84 25.43 -38.05 7.82
CA PHE A 84 24.03 -38.32 8.13
C PHE A 84 23.20 -38.09 6.87
N ASP A 85 22.44 -39.10 6.46
CA ASP A 85 21.53 -39.00 5.34
C ASP A 85 20.31 -38.17 5.78
N GLU A 86 20.19 -36.97 5.26
CA GLU A 86 19.08 -36.03 5.51
C GLU A 86 18.07 -36.00 4.36
N THR A 87 18.19 -36.86 3.35
CA THR A 87 17.36 -36.85 2.14
C THR A 87 15.87 -36.88 2.46
N ASP A 88 15.44 -37.86 3.27
CA ASP A 88 14.05 -37.99 3.64
C ASP A 88 13.56 -36.78 4.48
N VAL A 89 14.39 -36.30 5.39
CA VAL A 89 14.09 -35.15 6.25
C VAL A 89 13.91 -33.90 5.39
N ASN A 90 14.85 -33.64 4.48
CA ASN A 90 14.77 -32.48 3.57
C ASN A 90 13.57 -32.60 2.62
N MET A 91 13.29 -33.79 2.11
CA MET A 91 12.10 -34.04 1.29
C MET A 91 10.80 -33.76 2.05
N TYR A 92 10.71 -34.21 3.31
CA TYR A 92 9.52 -33.92 4.13
C TYR A 92 9.41 -32.46 4.52
N LEU A 93 10.52 -31.78 4.85
CA LEU A 93 10.53 -30.36 5.13
C LEU A 93 10.11 -29.53 3.90
N GLN A 94 10.62 -29.88 2.73
CA GLN A 94 10.22 -29.26 1.48
C GLN A 94 8.73 -29.47 1.21
N LYS A 95 8.25 -30.70 1.38
CA LYS A 95 6.82 -31.03 1.20
C LYS A 95 5.93 -30.27 2.17
N LEU A 96 6.33 -30.14 3.45
CA LEU A 96 5.62 -29.34 4.43
C LEU A 96 5.58 -27.87 4.03
N ASN A 97 6.70 -27.33 3.56
CA ASN A 97 6.76 -25.95 3.07
C ASN A 97 5.86 -25.75 1.83
N ASP A 98 5.93 -26.67 0.87
CA ASP A 98 5.14 -26.64 -0.37
C ASP A 98 3.64 -26.69 -0.13
N GLU A 99 3.22 -27.36 0.95
CA GLU A 99 1.83 -27.52 1.33
C GLU A 99 1.30 -26.42 2.24
N GLN A 100 2.16 -25.50 2.71
CA GLN A 100 1.69 -24.34 3.48
C GLN A 100 0.69 -23.51 2.68
N PHE A 101 -0.31 -22.99 3.37
CA PHE A 101 -1.31 -22.12 2.75
C PHE A 101 -0.79 -20.67 2.65
N VAL A 102 -1.08 -20.08 1.52
CA VAL A 102 -0.81 -18.68 1.18
C VAL A 102 -2.14 -17.96 1.04
N ALA A 103 -2.25 -16.78 1.61
CA ALA A 103 -3.38 -15.88 1.45
C ALA A 103 -3.09 -14.84 0.38
N GLY A 104 -4.04 -14.60 -0.51
CA GLY A 104 -3.99 -13.57 -1.54
C GLY A 104 -5.24 -12.72 -1.52
N LEU A 105 -5.08 -11.41 -1.48
CA LEU A 105 -6.14 -10.43 -1.68
C LEU A 105 -5.97 -9.81 -3.06
N ILE A 106 -7.06 -9.77 -3.84
CA ILE A 106 -7.06 -9.22 -5.19
C ILE A 106 -8.15 -8.16 -5.25
N TYR A 107 -7.77 -6.92 -5.54
CA TYR A 107 -8.66 -5.78 -5.64
C TYR A 107 -8.63 -5.23 -7.05
N ILE A 108 -9.80 -4.87 -7.56
CA ILE A 108 -9.95 -4.15 -8.82
C ILE A 108 -9.87 -2.66 -8.48
N ASP A 109 -8.86 -1.96 -8.99
CA ASP A 109 -8.54 -0.62 -8.52
C ASP A 109 -9.59 0.44 -8.89
N ASN A 110 -10.12 0.39 -10.12
CA ASN A 110 -11.00 1.40 -10.70
C ASN A 110 -12.32 0.79 -11.21
N TYR A 111 -12.93 -0.06 -10.37
CA TYR A 111 -14.09 -0.88 -10.73
C TYR A 111 -15.33 -0.05 -11.08
N GLU A 112 -15.72 0.88 -10.21
CA GLU A 112 -16.95 1.67 -10.41
C GLU A 112 -16.79 2.63 -11.60
N GLU A 113 -15.63 3.27 -11.74
CA GLU A 113 -15.37 4.17 -12.87
C GLU A 113 -15.35 3.44 -14.22
N ALA A 114 -14.82 2.21 -14.26
CA ALA A 114 -14.87 1.43 -15.48
C ALA A 114 -16.31 1.04 -15.85
N LEU A 115 -17.18 0.85 -14.85
CA LEU A 115 -18.58 0.55 -15.05
C LEU A 115 -19.45 1.76 -15.45
N GLU A 116 -19.11 2.97 -14.98
CA GLU A 116 -19.85 4.20 -15.33
C GLU A 116 -19.90 4.45 -16.84
N SER A 117 -18.85 4.08 -17.56
CA SER A 117 -18.74 4.27 -19.01
C SER A 117 -19.42 3.16 -19.84
N ILE A 118 -19.98 2.13 -19.19
CA ILE A 118 -20.52 0.94 -19.87
C ILE A 118 -22.04 0.92 -19.73
N ASP A 119 -22.76 0.65 -20.82
CA ASP A 119 -24.22 0.44 -20.79
C ASP A 119 -24.62 -0.78 -19.95
N ASP A 120 -25.84 -0.78 -19.40
CA ASP A 120 -26.32 -1.80 -18.46
C ASP A 120 -26.27 -3.22 -19.00
N VAL A 121 -26.46 -3.42 -20.30
CA VAL A 121 -26.43 -4.74 -20.93
C VAL A 121 -25.01 -5.30 -20.96
N ARG A 122 -24.04 -4.46 -21.29
CA ARG A 122 -22.61 -4.84 -21.34
C ARG A 122 -21.96 -4.93 -19.97
N ARG A 123 -22.50 -4.22 -18.98
CA ARG A 123 -22.00 -4.21 -17.58
C ARG A 123 -21.96 -5.62 -16.99
N SER A 124 -23.03 -6.39 -17.15
CA SER A 124 -23.09 -7.79 -16.67
C SER A 124 -22.06 -8.69 -17.37
N LEU A 125 -21.86 -8.50 -18.68
CA LEU A 125 -20.86 -9.23 -19.45
C LEU A 125 -19.44 -8.86 -19.01
N PHE A 126 -19.17 -7.58 -18.77
CA PHE A 126 -17.89 -7.07 -18.29
C PHE A 126 -17.50 -7.69 -16.96
N ILE A 127 -18.41 -7.65 -15.97
CA ILE A 127 -18.23 -8.28 -14.66
C ILE A 127 -17.97 -9.77 -14.78
N GLY A 128 -18.78 -10.49 -15.57
CA GLY A 128 -18.61 -11.93 -15.77
C GLY A 128 -17.29 -12.30 -16.43
N LEU A 129 -16.76 -11.44 -17.30
CA LEU A 129 -15.47 -11.67 -17.94
C LEU A 129 -14.30 -11.48 -16.95
N ILE A 130 -14.37 -10.47 -16.08
CA ILE A 130 -13.39 -10.24 -15.03
C ILE A 130 -13.38 -11.42 -14.05
N ASP A 131 -14.56 -11.79 -13.54
CA ASP A 131 -14.73 -12.94 -12.65
C ASP A 131 -14.14 -14.21 -13.27
N LYS A 132 -14.41 -14.46 -14.56
CA LYS A 132 -13.86 -15.60 -15.29
C LYS A 132 -12.33 -15.57 -15.38
N ARG A 133 -11.73 -14.41 -15.65
CA ARG A 133 -10.27 -14.28 -15.78
C ARG A 133 -9.57 -14.48 -14.45
N VAL A 134 -10.05 -13.83 -13.39
CA VAL A 134 -9.51 -14.00 -12.04
C VAL A 134 -9.60 -15.47 -11.60
N ASN A 135 -10.78 -16.07 -11.70
CA ASN A 135 -10.97 -17.47 -11.33
C ASN A 135 -10.09 -18.41 -12.17
N LYS A 136 -10.03 -18.23 -13.50
CA LYS A 136 -9.21 -19.06 -14.38
C LYS A 136 -7.73 -18.98 -14.05
N TYR A 137 -7.21 -17.79 -13.75
CA TYR A 137 -5.81 -17.59 -13.44
C TYR A 137 -5.41 -18.36 -12.18
N PHE A 138 -6.15 -18.20 -11.10
CA PHE A 138 -5.84 -18.86 -9.82
C PHE A 138 -6.25 -20.35 -9.79
N ALA A 139 -7.25 -20.79 -10.57
CA ALA A 139 -7.67 -22.19 -10.63
C ALA A 139 -6.57 -23.14 -11.12
N THR A 140 -5.60 -22.66 -11.92
CA THR A 140 -4.46 -23.45 -12.39
C THR A 140 -3.57 -23.97 -11.25
N GLY A 141 -3.66 -23.37 -10.06
CA GLY A 141 -2.91 -23.75 -8.85
C GLY A 141 -3.75 -24.46 -7.79
N ALA A 142 -4.91 -24.99 -8.15
CA ALA A 142 -5.88 -25.54 -7.18
C ALA A 142 -6.21 -24.52 -6.06
N ALA A 143 -6.21 -23.23 -6.38
CA ALA A 143 -6.57 -22.19 -5.46
C ALA A 143 -8.09 -22.14 -5.26
N VAL A 144 -8.51 -21.85 -4.04
CA VAL A 144 -9.88 -21.46 -3.72
C VAL A 144 -9.96 -19.94 -3.88
N VAL A 145 -10.79 -19.48 -4.82
CA VAL A 145 -11.04 -18.05 -5.02
C VAL A 145 -12.47 -17.75 -4.60
N ARG A 146 -12.65 -16.76 -3.74
CA ARG A 146 -13.95 -16.29 -3.30
C ARG A 146 -14.06 -14.78 -3.50
N LYS A 147 -15.12 -14.35 -4.16
CA LYS A 147 -15.49 -12.94 -4.23
C LYS A 147 -16.04 -12.50 -2.89
N LEU A 148 -15.44 -11.48 -2.27
CA LEU A 148 -15.85 -10.93 -0.98
C LEU A 148 -16.81 -9.75 -1.17
N GLU A 149 -16.47 -8.86 -2.09
CA GLU A 149 -17.22 -7.66 -2.45
C GLU A 149 -17.29 -7.55 -3.98
N LYS A 150 -17.91 -6.51 -4.49
CA LYS A 150 -18.05 -6.30 -5.96
C LYS A 150 -16.71 -6.31 -6.69
N ASP A 151 -15.68 -5.74 -6.06
CA ASP A 151 -14.36 -5.46 -6.59
C ASP A 151 -13.23 -6.23 -5.87
N LYS A 152 -13.54 -7.07 -4.85
CA LYS A 152 -12.55 -7.71 -4.01
C LYS A 152 -12.70 -9.22 -3.98
N TYR A 153 -11.55 -9.91 -4.09
CA TYR A 153 -11.48 -11.36 -4.03
C TYR A 153 -10.45 -11.81 -3.00
N LEU A 154 -10.72 -12.94 -2.38
CA LEU A 154 -9.78 -13.71 -1.56
C LEU A 154 -9.37 -14.95 -2.35
N ALA A 155 -8.08 -15.19 -2.46
CA ALA A 155 -7.52 -16.43 -2.98
C ALA A 155 -6.73 -17.14 -1.88
N VAL A 156 -6.94 -18.46 -1.75
CA VAL A 156 -6.18 -19.31 -0.83
C VAL A 156 -5.60 -20.47 -1.64
N PHE A 157 -4.28 -20.66 -1.55
CA PHE A 157 -3.59 -21.67 -2.33
C PHE A 157 -2.33 -22.15 -1.61
N ARG A 158 -1.70 -23.23 -2.12
CA ARG A 158 -0.48 -23.80 -1.54
C ARG A 158 0.77 -23.04 -1.98
N TYR A 159 1.78 -23.01 -1.13
CA TYR A 159 3.05 -22.29 -1.36
C TYR A 159 3.74 -22.66 -2.67
N LYS A 160 3.75 -23.95 -3.04
CA LYS A 160 4.30 -24.41 -4.34
C LYS A 160 3.69 -23.71 -5.56
N TYR A 161 2.46 -23.20 -5.44
CA TYR A 161 1.84 -22.45 -6.52
C TYR A 161 2.31 -20.99 -6.54
N LEU A 162 2.68 -20.44 -5.38
CA LEU A 162 3.26 -19.10 -5.32
C LEU A 162 4.51 -18.98 -6.20
N GLU A 163 5.37 -20.01 -6.22
CA GLU A 163 6.57 -20.01 -7.06
C GLU A 163 6.23 -19.86 -8.55
N LYS A 164 5.13 -20.48 -9.00
CA LYS A 164 4.64 -20.31 -10.38
C LYS A 164 4.16 -18.88 -10.64
N LEU A 165 3.44 -18.27 -9.68
CA LEU A 165 2.98 -16.88 -9.80
C LEU A 165 4.17 -15.91 -9.84
N LEU A 166 5.21 -16.17 -9.05
CA LEU A 166 6.44 -15.38 -9.05
C LEU A 166 7.20 -15.50 -10.38
N ALA A 167 7.32 -16.71 -10.92
CA ALA A 167 7.95 -16.97 -12.23
C ALA A 167 7.17 -16.30 -13.37
N ASP A 168 5.84 -16.35 -13.33
CA ASP A 168 4.92 -15.72 -14.26
C ASP A 168 4.83 -14.18 -14.08
N LYS A 169 5.42 -13.64 -13.00
CA LYS A 169 5.40 -12.21 -12.67
C LYS A 169 3.99 -11.63 -12.62
N PHE A 170 3.00 -12.43 -12.21
CA PHE A 170 1.60 -12.05 -12.12
C PHE A 170 1.04 -11.51 -13.46
N SER A 171 1.15 -12.29 -14.51
CA SER A 171 0.68 -11.93 -15.88
C SER A 171 -0.80 -11.52 -15.95
N ILE A 172 -1.61 -11.88 -14.95
CA ILE A 172 -3.00 -11.45 -14.80
C ILE A 172 -3.15 -9.93 -14.77
N LEU A 173 -2.14 -9.19 -14.28
CA LEU A 173 -2.16 -7.72 -14.26
C LEU A 173 -2.32 -7.16 -15.67
N GLU A 174 -1.60 -7.71 -16.64
CA GLU A 174 -1.70 -7.28 -18.04
C GLU A 174 -2.94 -7.91 -18.75
N ASP A 175 -3.30 -9.13 -18.37
CA ASP A 175 -4.48 -9.79 -18.94
C ASP A 175 -5.76 -9.00 -18.64
N ILE A 176 -5.95 -8.52 -17.39
CA ILE A 176 -7.12 -7.71 -17.01
C ILE A 176 -7.13 -6.38 -17.77
N LYS A 177 -6.01 -5.72 -17.97
CA LYS A 177 -5.93 -4.48 -18.78
C LYS A 177 -6.41 -4.66 -20.22
N SER A 178 -6.31 -5.86 -20.74
CA SER A 178 -6.76 -6.18 -22.10
C SER A 178 -8.27 -6.25 -22.26
N VAL A 179 -9.03 -6.23 -21.15
CA VAL A 179 -10.51 -6.27 -21.18
C VAL A 179 -11.07 -4.96 -21.72
N LYS A 180 -11.69 -5.01 -22.90
CA LYS A 180 -12.33 -3.86 -23.54
C LYS A 180 -13.72 -4.26 -24.02
N ILE A 181 -14.75 -3.82 -23.32
CA ILE A 181 -16.16 -4.02 -23.65
C ILE A 181 -16.91 -2.68 -23.61
N GLY A 182 -16.35 -1.68 -24.26
CA GLY A 182 -16.92 -0.33 -24.27
C GLY A 182 -16.51 0.52 -23.09
N ASN A 183 -15.67 0.02 -22.18
CA ASN A 183 -15.07 0.81 -21.11
C ASN A 183 -14.04 1.81 -21.69
N GLU A 184 -14.19 3.07 -21.33
CA GLU A 184 -13.23 4.13 -21.69
C GLU A 184 -11.96 4.02 -20.88
N MET A 185 -12.08 3.61 -19.62
CA MET A 185 -10.96 3.43 -18.71
C MET A 185 -10.44 1.99 -18.71
N THR A 186 -9.13 1.84 -18.72
CA THR A 186 -8.46 0.54 -18.58
C THR A 186 -8.57 0.04 -17.15
N LEU A 187 -9.08 -1.19 -16.97
CA LEU A 187 -9.17 -1.83 -15.66
C LEU A 187 -7.79 -2.26 -15.18
N THR A 188 -7.50 -2.04 -13.89
CA THR A 188 -6.27 -2.49 -13.24
C THR A 188 -6.55 -3.34 -12.01
N LEU A 189 -5.57 -4.14 -11.59
CA LEU A 189 -5.63 -4.97 -10.40
C LEU A 189 -4.51 -4.64 -9.44
N SER A 190 -4.83 -4.65 -8.15
CA SER A 190 -3.85 -4.73 -7.08
C SER A 190 -3.94 -6.09 -6.41
N ILE A 191 -2.79 -6.73 -6.18
CA ILE A 191 -2.69 -8.06 -5.57
C ILE A 191 -1.76 -7.98 -4.37
N GLY A 192 -2.25 -8.42 -3.20
CA GLY A 192 -1.47 -8.58 -1.98
C GLY A 192 -1.36 -10.05 -1.58
N ILE A 193 -0.15 -10.58 -1.50
CA ILE A 193 0.10 -11.96 -1.09
C ILE A 193 0.80 -11.98 0.26
N GLY A 194 0.30 -12.80 1.19
CA GLY A 194 0.88 -13.04 2.51
C GLY A 194 1.24 -14.49 2.74
N THR A 195 2.47 -14.74 3.22
CA THR A 195 2.98 -16.08 3.51
C THR A 195 4.07 -16.05 4.58
N GLY A 196 4.32 -17.18 5.23
CA GLY A 196 5.41 -17.36 6.18
C GLY A 196 5.09 -16.89 7.59
N ALA A 197 3.83 -16.67 7.94
CA ALA A 197 3.38 -16.52 9.32
C ALA A 197 3.10 -17.90 9.97
N ASP A 198 3.05 -17.94 11.29
CA ASP A 198 2.86 -19.17 12.07
C ASP A 198 1.45 -19.76 11.92
N ASN A 199 0.49 -18.99 11.41
CA ASN A 199 -0.90 -19.42 11.24
C ASN A 199 -1.58 -18.75 10.04
N TYR A 200 -2.79 -19.23 9.71
CA TYR A 200 -3.55 -18.74 8.55
C TYR A 200 -4.00 -17.28 8.69
N ALA A 201 -4.36 -16.86 9.89
CA ALA A 201 -4.77 -15.48 10.18
C ALA A 201 -3.57 -14.52 9.95
N GLY A 202 -2.39 -14.89 10.44
CA GLY A 202 -1.17 -14.12 10.21
C GLY A 202 -0.82 -14.00 8.72
N ASN A 203 -1.00 -15.06 7.90
CA ASN A 203 -0.82 -14.96 6.46
C ASN A 203 -1.84 -14.02 5.81
N HIS A 204 -3.08 -13.99 6.29
CA HIS A 204 -4.07 -13.03 5.84
C HIS A 204 -3.69 -11.59 6.21
N ASP A 205 -3.18 -11.35 7.43
CA ASP A 205 -2.72 -10.01 7.86
C ASP A 205 -1.51 -9.55 7.04
N LEU A 206 -0.59 -10.46 6.71
CA LEU A 206 0.51 -10.17 5.78
C LEU A 206 -0.03 -9.82 4.38
N ALA A 207 -1.05 -10.54 3.89
CA ALA A 207 -1.68 -10.23 2.61
C ALA A 207 -2.37 -8.86 2.63
N LYS A 208 -3.01 -8.50 3.76
CA LYS A 208 -3.62 -7.18 3.97
C LYS A 208 -2.57 -6.08 3.96
N ALA A 209 -1.47 -6.25 4.68
CA ALA A 209 -0.36 -5.32 4.62
C ALA A 209 0.26 -5.20 3.21
N ALA A 210 0.33 -6.32 2.46
CA ALA A 210 0.84 -6.32 1.10
C ALA A 210 -0.09 -5.59 0.12
N ILE A 211 -1.42 -5.79 0.22
CA ILE A 211 -2.38 -5.06 -0.63
C ILE A 211 -2.38 -3.58 -0.32
N ASP A 212 -2.27 -3.19 0.95
CA ASP A 212 -2.16 -1.78 1.35
C ASP A 212 -0.90 -1.12 0.77
N LEU A 213 0.22 -1.85 0.72
CA LEU A 213 1.43 -1.38 0.04
C LEU A 213 1.23 -1.25 -1.48
N ALA A 214 0.54 -2.20 -2.12
CA ALA A 214 0.25 -2.11 -3.54
C ALA A 214 -0.60 -0.88 -3.85
N LEU A 215 -1.66 -0.67 -3.09
CA LEU A 215 -2.58 0.46 -3.22
C LEU A 215 -1.89 1.80 -2.90
N GLY A 216 -1.07 1.85 -1.82
CA GLY A 216 -0.32 3.04 -1.45
C GLY A 216 0.72 3.49 -2.47
N ARG A 217 1.13 2.59 -3.39
CA ARG A 217 2.04 2.90 -4.51
C ARG A 217 1.32 3.19 -5.83
N GLY A 218 -0.02 3.32 -5.77
CA GLY A 218 -0.84 3.65 -6.92
C GLY A 218 -1.52 2.47 -7.61
N GLY A 219 -1.53 1.28 -7.02
CA GLY A 219 -2.19 0.09 -7.59
C GLY A 219 -1.45 -0.52 -8.78
N ASP A 220 -2.18 -1.29 -9.61
CA ASP A 220 -1.67 -1.96 -10.82
C ASP A 220 -0.40 -2.81 -10.59
N GLN A 221 -0.35 -3.49 -9.46
CA GLN A 221 0.82 -4.27 -9.07
C GLN A 221 0.47 -5.42 -8.14
N ALA A 222 1.37 -6.41 -8.08
CA ALA A 222 1.33 -7.44 -7.06
C ALA A 222 2.47 -7.24 -6.05
N VAL A 223 2.14 -7.31 -4.77
CA VAL A 223 3.08 -7.25 -3.66
C VAL A 223 3.03 -8.57 -2.90
N VAL A 224 4.18 -9.19 -2.69
CA VAL A 224 4.31 -10.43 -1.92
C VAL A 224 5.09 -10.14 -0.65
N LYS A 225 4.48 -10.39 0.50
CA LYS A 225 5.09 -10.24 1.82
C LYS A 225 5.31 -11.61 2.47
N LYS A 226 6.59 -11.92 2.75
CA LYS A 226 7.01 -13.12 3.47
C LYS A 226 7.81 -12.70 4.71
N GLY A 227 7.16 -12.66 5.86
CA GLY A 227 7.73 -12.02 7.06
C GLY A 227 8.13 -10.58 6.76
N ASP A 228 9.41 -10.25 6.93
CA ASP A 228 9.96 -8.90 6.65
C ASP A 228 10.35 -8.66 5.19
N LYS A 229 10.38 -9.72 4.38
CA LYS A 229 10.73 -9.60 2.96
C LYS A 229 9.53 -9.20 2.13
N ILE A 230 9.72 -8.19 1.26
CA ILE A 230 8.67 -7.67 0.37
C ILE A 230 9.19 -7.71 -1.06
N LEU A 231 8.40 -8.28 -1.96
CA LEU A 231 8.69 -8.34 -3.40
C LEU A 231 7.57 -7.60 -4.15
N TYR A 232 7.95 -6.87 -5.20
CA TYR A 232 7.04 -6.08 -6.02
C TYR A 232 7.07 -6.56 -7.47
N TYR A 233 5.89 -6.67 -8.11
CA TYR A 233 5.70 -7.08 -9.50
C TYR A 233 4.70 -6.14 -10.17
N GLY A 234 4.96 -5.67 -11.38
CA GLY A 234 4.14 -4.68 -12.08
C GLY A 234 4.46 -3.24 -11.65
N GLY A 235 3.48 -2.36 -11.70
CA GLY A 235 3.62 -0.98 -11.22
C GLY A 235 4.45 -0.08 -12.16
N LYS A 236 4.19 -0.10 -13.46
CA LYS A 236 4.73 0.90 -14.39
C LYS A 236 3.93 2.19 -14.26
N SER A 237 4.38 3.10 -13.41
CA SER A 237 3.74 4.36 -13.03
C SER A 237 3.30 5.30 -14.18
N GLN A 238 3.87 5.21 -15.35
CA GLN A 238 3.57 6.11 -16.47
C GLN A 238 2.17 5.98 -17.08
N GLN A 239 1.54 4.80 -17.01
CA GLN A 239 0.19 4.60 -17.58
C GLN A 239 -0.92 5.07 -16.62
N MET A 240 -0.70 4.92 -15.32
CA MET A 240 -1.62 5.42 -14.29
C MET A 240 -1.66 6.96 -14.27
N GLU A 241 -0.52 7.63 -14.38
CA GLU A 241 -0.45 9.10 -14.45
C GLU A 241 -1.31 9.68 -15.58
N LYS A 242 -1.28 9.06 -16.76
CA LYS A 242 -2.11 9.53 -17.90
C LYS A 242 -3.61 9.35 -17.63
N ASN A 243 -4.02 8.22 -17.09
CA ASN A 243 -5.43 7.94 -16.78
C ASN A 243 -5.95 8.85 -15.66
N THR A 244 -5.14 9.11 -14.63
CA THR A 244 -5.52 9.99 -13.52
C THR A 244 -5.72 11.42 -13.99
N ARG A 245 -4.83 11.97 -14.82
CA ARG A 245 -4.97 13.33 -15.37
C ARG A 245 -6.21 13.48 -16.24
N VAL A 246 -6.57 12.43 -17.01
CA VAL A 246 -7.81 12.41 -17.78
C VAL A 246 -9.03 12.42 -16.85
N LYS A 247 -9.01 11.59 -15.79
CA LYS A 247 -10.07 11.54 -14.77
C LYS A 247 -10.27 12.90 -14.10
N VAL A 248 -9.19 13.51 -13.60
CA VAL A 248 -9.23 14.85 -12.97
C VAL A 248 -9.83 15.87 -13.93
N ARG A 249 -9.39 15.87 -15.18
CA ARG A 249 -9.90 16.81 -16.20
C ARG A 249 -11.41 16.62 -16.45
N VAL A 250 -11.88 15.40 -16.57
CA VAL A 250 -13.31 15.08 -16.78
C VAL A 250 -14.13 15.56 -15.57
N LYS A 251 -13.68 15.24 -14.34
CA LYS A 251 -14.36 15.67 -13.10
C LYS A 251 -14.32 17.20 -12.93
N ALA A 252 -13.22 17.85 -13.30
CA ALA A 252 -13.12 19.32 -13.29
C ALA A 252 -14.11 19.99 -14.26
N HIS A 253 -14.26 19.44 -15.48
CA HIS A 253 -15.26 19.93 -16.43
C HIS A 253 -16.70 19.70 -15.94
N ALA A 254 -16.98 18.54 -15.34
CA ALA A 254 -18.30 18.27 -14.75
C ALA A 254 -18.61 19.22 -13.59
N LEU A 255 -17.65 19.49 -12.70
CA LEU A 255 -17.80 20.50 -11.66
C LEU A 255 -18.09 21.88 -12.26
N ARG A 256 -17.36 22.27 -13.31
CA ARG A 256 -17.57 23.55 -14.01
C ARG A 256 -18.98 23.65 -14.54
N GLN A 257 -19.51 22.62 -15.20
CA GLN A 257 -20.89 22.60 -15.73
C GLN A 257 -21.93 22.75 -14.61
N ILE A 258 -21.74 22.09 -13.48
CA ILE A 258 -22.62 22.23 -12.30
C ILE A 258 -22.58 23.66 -11.79
N LEU A 259 -21.39 24.23 -11.61
CA LEU A 259 -21.22 25.59 -11.11
C LEU A 259 -21.75 26.65 -12.07
N ASP A 260 -21.71 26.43 -13.40
CA ASP A 260 -22.25 27.37 -14.37
C ASP A 260 -23.77 27.55 -14.21
N THR A 261 -24.51 26.56 -13.69
CA THR A 261 -25.97 26.60 -13.44
C THR A 261 -26.34 26.97 -12.01
N THR A 262 -25.41 27.39 -11.19
CA THR A 262 -25.54 27.63 -9.75
C THR A 262 -25.13 29.05 -9.40
N ASP A 263 -25.80 29.68 -8.43
CA ASP A 263 -25.41 30.98 -7.89
C ASP A 263 -24.82 30.85 -6.47
N ASN A 264 -25.36 29.96 -5.65
CA ASN A 264 -24.96 29.76 -4.26
C ASN A 264 -24.28 28.38 -4.05
N VAL A 265 -23.17 28.39 -3.35
CA VAL A 265 -22.37 27.17 -3.04
C VAL A 265 -22.10 27.10 -1.55
N LEU A 266 -22.50 26.00 -0.94
CA LEU A 266 -22.17 25.68 0.45
C LEU A 266 -21.10 24.59 0.44
N VAL A 267 -19.97 24.84 1.07
CA VAL A 267 -18.87 23.87 1.19
C VAL A 267 -18.81 23.38 2.63
N MET A 268 -18.72 22.08 2.83
CA MET A 268 -18.53 21.52 4.16
C MET A 268 -17.57 20.33 4.13
N GLY A 269 -16.82 20.16 5.20
CA GLY A 269 -15.98 19.02 5.43
C GLY A 269 -16.52 18.09 6.51
N HIS A 270 -15.63 17.36 7.16
CA HIS A 270 -15.97 16.50 8.29
C HIS A 270 -16.04 17.28 9.61
N LYS A 271 -16.85 16.78 10.56
CA LYS A 271 -16.87 17.26 11.95
C LYS A 271 -15.45 17.27 12.51
N LEU A 272 -15.14 18.28 13.34
CA LEU A 272 -13.79 18.51 13.85
C LEU A 272 -12.78 18.71 12.71
N ALA A 273 -13.11 19.67 11.83
CA ALA A 273 -12.32 19.96 10.63
C ALA A 273 -10.82 19.96 10.93
N ASP A 274 -10.07 19.19 10.16
CA ASP A 274 -8.61 19.25 10.13
C ASP A 274 -8.13 20.19 9.03
N ILE A 275 -6.82 20.27 8.83
CA ILE A 275 -6.27 21.22 7.88
C ILE A 275 -6.44 20.76 6.42
N ASP A 276 -6.62 19.45 6.15
CA ASP A 276 -6.90 18.96 4.80
C ASP A 276 -8.33 19.31 4.39
N SER A 277 -9.30 19.05 5.27
CA SER A 277 -10.69 19.46 5.12
C SER A 277 -10.82 20.99 4.92
N PHE A 278 -10.13 21.78 5.75
CA PHE A 278 -10.11 23.24 5.62
C PHE A 278 -9.44 23.70 4.31
N GLY A 279 -8.27 23.16 3.98
CA GLY A 279 -7.51 23.52 2.78
C GLY A 279 -8.28 23.21 1.49
N SER A 280 -8.90 22.04 1.42
CA SER A 280 -9.73 21.63 0.30
C SER A 280 -10.99 22.51 0.15
N ALA A 281 -11.63 22.90 1.27
CA ALA A 281 -12.75 23.85 1.24
C ALA A 281 -12.32 25.23 0.72
N ILE A 282 -11.16 25.74 1.14
CA ILE A 282 -10.59 26.99 0.59
C ILE A 282 -10.26 26.86 -0.91
N GLY A 283 -9.80 25.69 -1.35
CA GLY A 283 -9.57 25.42 -2.77
C GLY A 283 -10.85 25.50 -3.59
N ILE A 284 -11.96 24.93 -3.11
CA ILE A 284 -13.28 25.05 -3.73
C ILE A 284 -13.74 26.52 -3.73
N TYR A 285 -13.58 27.23 -2.61
CA TYR A 285 -13.86 28.67 -2.56
C TYR A 285 -13.08 29.43 -3.66
N THR A 286 -11.81 29.11 -3.85
CA THR A 286 -10.97 29.74 -4.88
C THR A 286 -11.54 29.54 -6.30
N ILE A 287 -12.00 28.31 -6.61
CA ILE A 287 -12.68 27.99 -7.88
C ILE A 287 -13.95 28.83 -8.03
N CYS A 288 -14.84 28.77 -7.05
CA CYS A 288 -16.14 29.39 -7.10
C CYS A 288 -16.07 30.94 -7.14
N ARG A 289 -15.16 31.53 -6.38
CA ARG A 289 -14.87 32.98 -6.44
C ARG A 289 -14.48 33.42 -7.84
N LYS A 290 -13.61 32.64 -8.53
CA LYS A 290 -13.22 32.94 -9.92
C LYS A 290 -14.42 32.90 -10.86
N LEU A 291 -15.36 32.00 -10.61
CA LEU A 291 -16.60 31.86 -11.40
C LEU A 291 -17.71 32.87 -10.98
N GLY A 292 -17.42 33.77 -10.03
CA GLY A 292 -18.36 34.78 -9.57
C GLY A 292 -19.54 34.21 -8.77
N LYS A 293 -19.36 33.11 -8.06
CA LYS A 293 -20.37 32.44 -7.24
C LYS A 293 -20.32 32.93 -5.79
N ASN A 294 -21.48 32.95 -5.11
CA ASN A 294 -21.58 33.17 -3.67
C ASN A 294 -21.19 31.87 -2.96
N VAL A 295 -20.18 31.94 -2.12
CA VAL A 295 -19.62 30.71 -1.48
C VAL A 295 -19.50 30.91 0.01
N HIS A 296 -20.01 29.96 0.76
CA HIS A 296 -19.86 29.90 2.20
C HIS A 296 -19.31 28.56 2.61
N ILE A 297 -18.45 28.53 3.63
CA ILE A 297 -17.83 27.34 4.18
C ILE A 297 -18.46 27.09 5.55
N VAL A 298 -19.08 25.91 5.72
CA VAL A 298 -19.69 25.51 6.99
C VAL A 298 -18.61 24.88 7.86
N ILE A 299 -18.37 25.49 9.02
CA ILE A 299 -17.39 25.00 9.99
C ILE A 299 -17.86 25.39 11.41
N ASN A 300 -18.00 24.38 12.28
CA ASN A 300 -18.52 24.58 13.64
C ASN A 300 -17.37 24.69 14.66
N ASP A 301 -16.63 23.60 14.82
CA ASP A 301 -15.55 23.51 15.79
C ASP A 301 -14.20 23.74 15.12
N VAL A 302 -13.59 24.88 15.40
CA VAL A 302 -12.27 25.24 14.83
C VAL A 302 -11.17 24.60 15.68
N THR A 303 -10.55 23.56 15.15
CA THR A 303 -9.43 22.86 15.79
C THR A 303 -8.20 23.77 15.93
N SER A 304 -7.27 23.39 16.81
CA SER A 304 -6.03 24.13 17.02
C SER A 304 -5.16 24.21 15.76
N SER A 305 -5.23 23.20 14.90
CA SER A 305 -4.52 23.13 13.62
C SER A 305 -5.11 24.08 12.57
N VAL A 306 -6.44 24.25 12.53
CA VAL A 306 -7.15 25.11 11.56
C VAL A 306 -7.14 26.58 11.97
N LYS A 307 -7.20 26.85 13.27
CA LYS A 307 -7.32 28.21 13.82
C LYS A 307 -6.30 29.24 13.30
N PRO A 308 -4.99 28.93 13.17
CA PRO A 308 -4.00 29.85 12.63
C PRO A 308 -4.25 30.24 11.17
N PHE A 309 -4.80 29.30 10.38
CA PHE A 309 -5.12 29.52 8.96
C PHE A 309 -6.41 30.34 8.83
N MET A 310 -7.50 29.93 9.50
CA MET A 310 -8.79 30.60 9.43
C MET A 310 -8.72 32.09 9.80
N LYS A 311 -7.95 32.47 10.82
CA LYS A 311 -7.71 33.86 11.23
C LYS A 311 -7.19 34.77 10.10
N ARG A 312 -6.67 34.23 9.02
CA ARG A 312 -6.12 34.99 7.89
C ARG A 312 -7.17 35.37 6.87
N PHE A 313 -8.32 34.75 6.94
CA PHE A 313 -9.46 35.04 6.07
C PHE A 313 -10.47 35.97 6.74
N ILE A 314 -10.57 35.96 8.05
CA ILE A 314 -11.51 36.77 8.82
C ILE A 314 -11.04 38.23 8.92
N GLY A 315 -11.95 39.17 8.68
CA GLY A 315 -11.68 40.60 8.82
C GLY A 315 -10.68 41.16 7.80
N LYS A 316 -10.64 40.57 6.61
CA LYS A 316 -9.85 41.02 5.47
C LYS A 316 -10.78 41.48 4.35
N ASP A 317 -10.58 42.69 3.83
CA ASP A 317 -11.37 43.27 2.72
C ASP A 317 -11.42 42.38 1.46
N GLU A 318 -10.48 41.41 1.37
CA GLU A 318 -10.36 40.50 0.24
C GLU A 318 -11.30 39.31 0.30
N TYR A 319 -11.92 39.03 1.44
CA TYR A 319 -12.82 37.91 1.71
C TYR A 319 -14.13 38.38 2.30
N PRO A 320 -15.29 37.77 1.95
CA PRO A 320 -16.58 38.10 2.54
C PRO A 320 -16.59 37.90 4.06
N GLU A 321 -17.30 38.72 4.79
CA GLU A 321 -17.45 38.61 6.25
C GLU A 321 -18.19 37.29 6.62
N ASP A 322 -19.12 36.85 5.76
CA ASP A 322 -19.94 35.66 5.88
C ASP A 322 -19.35 34.44 5.17
N LEU A 323 -18.03 34.46 4.90
CA LEU A 323 -17.33 33.31 4.29
C LEU A 323 -17.50 32.02 5.10
N PHE A 324 -17.47 32.14 6.44
CA PHE A 324 -17.59 30.99 7.35
C PHE A 324 -18.93 31.07 8.08
N LEU A 325 -19.72 30.01 7.98
CA LEU A 325 -21.03 29.85 8.62
C LEU A 325 -21.01 28.72 9.65
N LEU A 326 -21.82 28.88 10.68
CA LEU A 326 -22.16 27.78 11.58
C LEU A 326 -23.27 26.92 10.96
N LYS A 327 -23.39 25.66 11.44
CA LYS A 327 -24.42 24.73 10.94
C LYS A 327 -25.84 25.23 11.15
N GLU A 328 -26.08 26.06 12.16
CA GLU A 328 -27.37 26.69 12.43
C GLU A 328 -27.74 27.73 11.38
N GLU A 329 -26.76 28.42 10.82
CA GLU A 329 -26.93 29.52 9.84
C GLU A 329 -27.00 28.98 8.40
N ALA A 330 -26.22 27.91 8.10
CA ALA A 330 -26.08 27.38 6.74
C ALA A 330 -27.38 27.02 6.03
N PRO A 331 -28.44 26.51 6.70
CA PRO A 331 -29.72 26.22 6.05
C PRO A 331 -30.48 27.44 5.54
N GLU A 332 -30.17 28.65 6.02
CA GLU A 332 -30.80 29.91 5.57
C GLU A 332 -30.27 30.34 4.19
N TYR A 333 -29.11 29.86 3.80
CA TYR A 333 -28.47 30.13 2.50
C TYR A 333 -28.84 29.10 1.41
N VAL A 334 -29.76 28.18 1.72
CA VAL A 334 -30.20 27.14 0.77
C VAL A 334 -31.38 27.66 -0.06
N ASP A 335 -31.23 27.64 -1.37
CA ASP A 335 -32.29 27.87 -2.34
C ASP A 335 -32.39 26.71 -3.37
N ALA A 336 -33.27 26.88 -4.37
CA ALA A 336 -33.49 25.83 -5.38
C ALA A 336 -32.27 25.55 -6.29
N ALA A 337 -31.35 26.52 -6.39
CA ALA A 337 -30.15 26.46 -7.23
C ALA A 337 -28.85 26.26 -6.41
N THR A 338 -28.98 26.05 -5.10
CA THR A 338 -27.82 25.88 -4.23
C THR A 338 -27.18 24.51 -4.44
N VAL A 339 -25.85 24.50 -4.53
CA VAL A 339 -25.03 23.28 -4.58
C VAL A 339 -24.30 23.11 -3.25
N VAL A 340 -24.37 21.90 -2.69
CA VAL A 340 -23.55 21.50 -1.55
C VAL A 340 -22.34 20.72 -2.05
N ILE A 341 -21.15 21.20 -1.71
CA ILE A 341 -19.88 20.52 -2.01
C ILE A 341 -19.29 20.00 -0.71
N VAL A 342 -19.19 18.68 -0.64
CA VAL A 342 -18.59 17.96 0.51
C VAL A 342 -17.16 17.64 0.17
N VAL A 343 -16.23 17.99 1.06
CA VAL A 343 -14.80 17.75 0.89
C VAL A 343 -14.26 16.93 2.05
N ASP A 344 -13.33 16.04 1.75
CA ASP A 344 -12.56 15.25 2.72
C ASP A 344 -13.41 14.34 3.61
N VAL A 345 -14.61 14.01 3.18
CA VAL A 345 -15.50 13.06 3.85
C VAL A 345 -16.54 12.53 2.86
N ASN A 346 -16.85 11.23 2.98
CA ASN A 346 -17.90 10.58 2.17
C ASN A 346 -19.05 9.98 3.00
N LYS A 347 -19.06 10.19 4.32
CA LYS A 347 -20.11 9.66 5.23
C LYS A 347 -21.03 10.78 5.72
N PRO A 348 -22.35 10.67 5.52
CA PRO A 348 -23.29 11.72 5.91
C PRO A 348 -23.18 12.17 7.37
N GLN A 349 -23.10 11.20 8.30
CA GLN A 349 -23.07 11.48 9.73
C GLN A 349 -21.79 12.18 10.20
N LEU A 350 -20.73 12.13 9.41
CA LEU A 350 -19.44 12.74 9.74
C LEU A 350 -19.28 14.14 9.14
N THR A 351 -20.22 14.61 8.29
CA THR A 351 -20.17 15.97 7.73
C THR A 351 -20.49 17.03 8.78
N GLU A 352 -20.01 18.26 8.58
CA GLU A 352 -20.26 19.40 9.47
C GLU A 352 -21.77 19.71 9.65
N CYS A 353 -22.57 19.56 8.60
CA CYS A 353 -24.01 19.79 8.63
C CYS A 353 -24.75 18.73 7.77
N PRO A 354 -25.09 17.56 8.34
CA PRO A 354 -25.79 16.50 7.59
C PRO A 354 -27.13 16.93 7.01
N GLU A 355 -27.83 17.88 7.64
CA GLU A 355 -29.13 18.38 7.19
C GLU A 355 -29.09 19.03 5.80
N LEU A 356 -27.95 19.57 5.39
CA LEU A 356 -27.77 20.14 4.06
C LEU A 356 -27.89 19.09 2.95
N LEU A 357 -27.52 17.84 3.24
CA LEU A 357 -27.62 16.74 2.28
C LEU A 357 -29.08 16.39 1.96
N ASP A 358 -29.98 16.58 2.93
CA ASP A 358 -31.42 16.34 2.73
C ASP A 358 -32.13 17.54 2.09
N LYS A 359 -31.63 18.76 2.32
CA LYS A 359 -32.24 20.01 1.83
C LYS A 359 -31.84 20.36 0.40
N CYS A 360 -30.60 20.00 0.01
CA CYS A 360 -30.07 20.36 -1.31
C CYS A 360 -30.22 19.20 -2.31
N LYS A 361 -30.68 19.54 -3.52
CA LYS A 361 -30.84 18.56 -4.59
C LYS A 361 -29.53 18.23 -5.32
N THR A 362 -28.60 19.17 -5.33
CA THR A 362 -27.34 19.05 -6.04
C THR A 362 -26.21 18.90 -5.02
N ILE A 363 -25.69 17.70 -4.93
CA ILE A 363 -24.60 17.33 -4.01
C ILE A 363 -23.39 16.93 -4.84
N VAL A 364 -22.22 17.44 -4.46
CA VAL A 364 -20.91 17.10 -5.04
C VAL A 364 -20.02 16.61 -3.91
N VAL A 365 -19.27 15.53 -4.14
CA VAL A 365 -18.38 14.93 -3.13
C VAL A 365 -16.96 14.81 -3.68
N PHE A 366 -15.98 15.32 -2.93
CA PHE A 366 -14.55 15.15 -3.17
C PHE A 366 -13.90 14.56 -1.93
N ASP A 367 -13.36 13.34 -2.04
CA ASP A 367 -12.80 12.64 -0.89
C ASP A 367 -11.68 11.69 -1.31
N HIS A 368 -10.71 11.50 -0.42
CA HIS A 368 -9.62 10.54 -0.62
C HIS A 368 -9.71 9.32 0.29
N HIS A 369 -10.73 9.26 1.15
CA HIS A 369 -10.96 8.12 2.03
C HIS A 369 -11.61 6.95 1.28
N ARG A 370 -11.37 5.73 1.78
CA ARG A 370 -12.00 4.53 1.22
C ARG A 370 -13.52 4.59 1.38
N GLN A 371 -14.22 4.24 0.33
CA GLN A 371 -15.68 4.13 0.36
C GLN A 371 -16.14 2.98 1.28
N SER A 372 -17.25 3.18 1.97
CA SER A 372 -17.93 2.20 2.79
C SER A 372 -19.41 2.11 2.41
N SER A 373 -20.14 1.14 2.98
CA SER A 373 -21.58 0.98 2.75
C SER A 373 -22.41 2.21 3.13
N ASP A 374 -21.87 3.08 3.99
CA ASP A 374 -22.57 4.23 4.58
C ASP A 374 -22.19 5.56 3.90
N GLN A 375 -21.84 5.49 2.62
CA GLN A 375 -21.43 6.68 1.86
C GLN A 375 -22.60 7.57 1.48
N ILE A 376 -22.31 8.85 1.17
CA ILE A 376 -23.27 9.80 0.63
C ILE A 376 -23.77 9.26 -0.71
N THR A 377 -25.09 9.01 -0.80
CA THR A 377 -25.77 8.55 -2.00
C THR A 377 -26.48 9.68 -2.72
N GLY A 378 -26.68 9.56 -4.03
CA GLY A 378 -27.40 10.57 -4.83
C GLY A 378 -26.57 11.82 -5.15
N ALA A 379 -25.25 11.82 -4.95
CA ALA A 379 -24.38 12.89 -5.41
C ALA A 379 -24.39 12.96 -6.95
N VAL A 380 -24.62 14.16 -7.50
CA VAL A 380 -24.59 14.42 -8.95
C VAL A 380 -23.17 14.27 -9.49
N LEU A 381 -22.18 14.62 -8.68
CA LEU A 381 -20.77 14.40 -8.96
C LEU A 381 -20.10 13.83 -7.71
N SER A 382 -19.56 12.64 -7.84
CA SER A 382 -18.71 12.03 -6.82
C SER A 382 -17.31 11.79 -7.40
N TYR A 383 -16.30 12.31 -6.74
CA TYR A 383 -14.90 12.05 -7.04
C TYR A 383 -14.19 11.61 -5.77
N VAL A 384 -14.15 10.30 -5.57
CA VAL A 384 -13.44 9.65 -4.47
C VAL A 384 -12.22 8.96 -5.05
N ASP A 385 -11.04 9.33 -4.55
CA ASP A 385 -9.75 8.78 -5.03
C ASP A 385 -8.86 8.36 -3.85
N PRO A 386 -8.97 7.10 -3.39
CA PRO A 386 -8.17 6.60 -2.27
C PRO A 386 -6.64 6.56 -2.53
N TYR A 387 -6.21 6.88 -3.75
CA TYR A 387 -4.80 6.95 -4.13
C TYR A 387 -4.24 8.37 -4.07
N ALA A 388 -5.09 9.38 -3.95
CA ALA A 388 -4.66 10.72 -3.65
C ALA A 388 -4.14 10.79 -2.21
N SER A 389 -3.12 11.59 -1.98
CA SER A 389 -2.55 11.75 -0.64
C SER A 389 -3.48 12.51 0.30
N SER A 390 -4.31 13.40 -0.26
CA SER A 390 -5.21 14.29 0.49
C SER A 390 -6.29 14.86 -0.44
N ALA A 391 -7.39 15.34 0.13
CA ALA A 391 -8.41 16.09 -0.60
C ALA A 391 -7.85 17.40 -1.16
N SER A 392 -6.94 18.06 -0.44
CA SER A 392 -6.23 19.26 -0.91
C SER A 392 -5.38 19.00 -2.15
N GLU A 393 -4.75 17.83 -2.28
CA GLU A 393 -4.07 17.41 -3.52
C GLU A 393 -5.06 17.36 -4.68
N MET A 394 -6.19 16.65 -4.50
CA MET A 394 -7.22 16.49 -5.53
C MET A 394 -7.78 17.84 -5.99
N ILE A 395 -8.10 18.73 -5.06
CA ILE A 395 -8.62 20.07 -5.40
C ILE A 395 -7.55 20.93 -6.07
N THR A 396 -6.28 20.85 -5.64
CA THR A 396 -5.15 21.54 -6.29
C THR A 396 -4.97 21.11 -7.75
N GLU A 397 -5.12 19.82 -8.04
CA GLU A 397 -5.12 19.32 -9.42
C GLU A 397 -6.31 19.84 -10.22
N MET A 398 -7.52 19.80 -9.65
CA MET A 398 -8.75 20.25 -10.32
C MET A 398 -8.72 21.72 -10.69
N ILE A 399 -8.18 22.58 -9.82
CA ILE A 399 -8.06 24.02 -10.09
C ILE A 399 -7.41 24.29 -11.45
N GLN A 400 -6.40 23.48 -11.82
CA GLN A 400 -5.65 23.62 -13.06
C GLN A 400 -6.46 23.27 -14.33
N TYR A 401 -7.62 22.59 -14.17
CA TYR A 401 -8.46 22.15 -15.30
C TYR A 401 -9.85 22.79 -15.33
N VAL A 402 -10.29 23.42 -14.25
CA VAL A 402 -11.60 24.11 -14.22
C VAL A 402 -11.56 25.39 -15.06
N ASP A 403 -10.53 26.20 -14.93
CA ASP A 403 -10.32 27.41 -15.71
C ASP A 403 -8.83 27.81 -15.65
N ASP A 404 -8.21 28.06 -16.82
CA ASP A 404 -6.78 28.37 -16.94
C ASP A 404 -6.39 29.71 -16.28
N ASN A 405 -7.37 30.57 -15.98
CA ASN A 405 -7.16 31.90 -15.40
C ASN A 405 -7.42 31.97 -13.88
N ILE A 406 -7.56 30.83 -13.19
CA ILE A 406 -7.69 30.82 -11.73
C ILE A 406 -6.37 31.27 -11.11
N LYS A 407 -6.43 32.37 -10.36
CA LYS A 407 -5.30 32.87 -9.56
C LYS A 407 -5.54 32.50 -8.10
N ILE A 408 -4.72 31.59 -7.60
CA ILE A 408 -4.69 31.21 -6.19
C ILE A 408 -3.92 32.30 -5.45
N LYS A 409 -4.50 32.91 -4.43
CA LYS A 409 -3.79 33.86 -3.55
C LYS A 409 -2.83 33.09 -2.62
N ALA A 410 -1.77 33.77 -2.14
CA ALA A 410 -0.76 33.11 -1.33
C ALA A 410 -1.34 32.40 -0.07
N PHE A 411 -2.34 32.99 0.58
CA PHE A 411 -2.99 32.38 1.76
C PHE A 411 -3.87 31.18 1.43
N GLU A 412 -4.52 31.18 0.28
CA GLU A 412 -5.28 30.05 -0.25
C GLU A 412 -4.32 28.90 -0.59
N ALA A 413 -3.20 29.23 -1.23
CA ALA A 413 -2.16 28.25 -1.54
C ALA A 413 -1.48 27.68 -0.27
N ASP A 414 -1.25 28.51 0.76
CA ASP A 414 -0.74 28.09 2.05
C ASP A 414 -1.67 27.05 2.71
N ALA A 415 -3.00 27.25 2.65
CA ALA A 415 -4.00 26.34 3.23
C ALA A 415 -4.03 24.99 2.50
N LEU A 416 -4.07 25.00 1.16
CA LEU A 416 -4.00 23.77 0.34
C LEU A 416 -2.70 23.00 0.58
N TYR A 417 -1.56 23.69 0.61
CA TYR A 417 -0.27 23.07 0.87
C TYR A 417 -0.20 22.47 2.29
N ALA A 418 -0.81 23.14 3.26
CA ALA A 418 -0.85 22.67 4.64
C ALA A 418 -1.63 21.35 4.76
N GLY A 419 -2.78 21.22 4.05
CA GLY A 419 -3.53 19.96 3.97
C GLY A 419 -2.68 18.83 3.41
N ILE A 420 -2.06 19.03 2.24
CA ILE A 420 -1.15 18.02 1.67
C ILE A 420 -0.03 17.65 2.63
N ASN A 421 0.57 18.64 3.29
CA ASN A 421 1.73 18.43 4.18
C ASN A 421 1.37 17.59 5.41
N ILE A 422 0.18 17.78 6.01
CA ILE A 422 -0.26 17.03 7.18
C ILE A 422 -0.57 15.57 6.82
N ASP A 423 -1.36 15.33 5.79
CA ASP A 423 -1.80 14.00 5.38
C ASP A 423 -0.66 13.12 4.87
N THR A 424 0.41 13.77 4.43
CA THR A 424 1.62 13.09 3.98
C THR A 424 2.72 13.00 5.03
N ASP A 425 2.46 13.45 6.27
CA ASP A 425 3.49 13.55 7.32
C ASP A 425 4.74 14.29 6.80
N GLY A 426 4.54 15.47 6.22
CA GLY A 426 5.64 16.26 5.64
C GLY A 426 6.28 15.62 4.41
N PHE A 427 5.50 14.93 3.59
CA PHE A 427 5.90 14.18 2.40
C PHE A 427 6.69 12.89 2.69
N ASN A 428 6.67 12.40 3.94
CA ASN A 428 7.33 11.15 4.33
C ASN A 428 6.47 9.91 4.04
N SER A 429 5.15 10.05 4.00
CA SER A 429 4.20 8.95 3.77
C SER A 429 3.17 9.31 2.71
N LYS A 430 2.57 8.30 2.06
CA LYS A 430 1.50 8.42 1.06
C LYS A 430 1.78 9.40 -0.10
N SER A 431 3.03 9.84 -0.30
CA SER A 431 3.41 10.81 -1.32
C SER A 431 3.76 10.13 -2.64
N GLY A 432 3.07 10.50 -3.70
CA GLY A 432 3.34 10.07 -5.07
C GLY A 432 3.80 11.22 -5.97
N PRO A 433 4.08 10.98 -7.25
CA PRO A 433 4.41 12.03 -8.21
C PRO A 433 3.38 13.16 -8.25
N ARG A 434 2.08 12.83 -8.21
CA ARG A 434 0.96 13.80 -8.16
C ARG A 434 1.07 14.75 -6.98
N THR A 435 1.40 14.22 -5.80
CA THR A 435 1.56 15.00 -4.56
C THR A 435 2.65 16.05 -4.71
N PHE A 436 3.80 15.67 -5.29
CA PHE A 436 4.91 16.60 -5.56
C PHE A 436 4.57 17.60 -6.67
N GLU A 437 3.82 17.21 -7.70
CA GLU A 437 3.35 18.13 -8.75
C GLU A 437 2.38 19.17 -8.18
N ALA A 438 1.41 18.76 -7.35
CA ALA A 438 0.49 19.66 -6.66
C ALA A 438 1.25 20.63 -5.74
N ALA A 439 2.20 20.12 -4.94
CA ALA A 439 3.04 20.95 -4.07
C ALA A 439 3.90 21.94 -4.87
N ALA A 440 4.49 21.51 -6.00
CA ALA A 440 5.25 22.39 -6.90
C ALA A 440 4.38 23.47 -7.55
N TYR A 441 3.14 23.13 -7.91
CA TYR A 441 2.18 24.10 -8.43
C TYR A 441 1.84 25.16 -7.37
N LEU A 442 1.50 24.74 -6.14
CA LEU A 442 1.21 25.66 -5.03
C LEU A 442 2.42 26.52 -4.68
N ARG A 443 3.63 25.97 -4.76
CA ARG A 443 4.87 26.74 -4.56
C ARG A 443 5.02 27.87 -5.60
N ARG A 444 4.66 27.62 -6.85
CA ARG A 444 4.61 28.67 -7.89
C ARG A 444 3.54 29.73 -7.61
N CYS A 445 2.44 29.34 -6.92
CA CYS A 445 1.40 30.26 -6.48
C CYS A 445 1.79 31.10 -5.25
N GLY A 446 2.98 30.90 -4.69
CA GLY A 446 3.53 31.77 -3.65
C GLY A 446 3.51 31.19 -2.24
N VAL A 447 3.33 29.88 -2.07
CA VAL A 447 3.39 29.21 -0.75
C VAL A 447 4.71 29.49 -0.05
N ASP A 448 4.63 29.88 1.22
CA ASP A 448 5.76 29.99 2.13
C ASP A 448 5.85 28.73 3.02
N ILE A 449 6.62 27.75 2.55
CA ILE A 449 6.79 26.45 3.24
C ILE A 449 7.28 26.61 4.67
N ILE A 450 8.20 27.56 4.92
CA ILE A 450 8.77 27.77 6.25
C ILE A 450 7.69 28.30 7.19
N LYS A 451 6.87 29.22 6.70
CA LYS A 451 5.77 29.81 7.46
C LYS A 451 4.68 28.79 7.76
N VAL A 452 4.31 27.96 6.77
CA VAL A 452 3.35 26.87 6.97
C VAL A 452 3.87 25.89 8.02
N LYS A 453 5.12 25.47 7.95
CA LYS A 453 5.73 24.59 8.98
C LYS A 453 5.71 25.20 10.39
N LYS A 454 5.92 26.51 10.51
CA LYS A 454 5.85 27.19 11.81
C LYS A 454 4.47 27.13 12.46
N TRP A 455 3.40 27.10 11.68
CA TRP A 455 2.02 27.02 12.22
C TRP A 455 1.68 25.68 12.82
N PHE A 456 2.41 24.62 12.46
CA PHE A 456 2.28 23.29 13.05
C PHE A 456 3.22 23.06 14.25
N GLN A 457 4.09 24.02 14.58
CA GLN A 457 4.92 23.92 15.76
C GLN A 457 4.05 24.13 17.00
N SER A 458 4.11 23.17 17.92
CA SER A 458 3.51 23.29 19.23
C SER A 458 4.13 24.50 19.97
N ASP A 459 3.30 25.28 20.64
CA ASP A 459 3.81 26.27 21.57
C ASP A 459 4.45 25.59 22.79
N LEU A 460 5.20 26.35 23.59
CA LEU A 460 5.95 25.83 24.73
C LEU A 460 5.03 25.19 25.80
N GLU A 461 3.81 25.69 25.95
CA GLU A 461 2.82 25.20 26.90
C GLU A 461 2.28 23.82 26.49
N SER A 462 1.89 23.68 25.22
CA SER A 462 1.48 22.40 24.64
C SER A 462 2.60 21.36 24.68
N TYR A 463 3.84 21.78 24.37
CA TYR A 463 5.01 20.90 24.45
C TYR A 463 5.25 20.40 25.88
N ASN A 464 5.15 21.27 26.88
CA ASN A 464 5.30 20.90 28.29
C ASN A 464 4.20 19.92 28.72
N THR A 465 2.95 20.17 28.31
CA THR A 465 1.81 19.29 28.62
C THR A 465 2.01 17.90 28.04
N ILE A 466 2.40 17.81 26.76
CA ILE A 466 2.69 16.52 26.10
C ILE A 466 3.86 15.81 26.79
N SER A 467 4.93 16.54 27.16
CA SER A 467 6.07 15.98 27.85
C SER A 467 5.70 15.41 29.22
N GLU A 468 4.78 16.06 29.96
CA GLU A 468 4.27 15.55 31.22
C GLU A 468 3.42 14.28 31.04
N ILE A 469 2.58 14.21 29.99
CA ILE A 469 1.78 13.03 29.66
C ILE A 469 2.69 11.85 29.33
N VAL A 470 3.68 12.06 28.45
CA VAL A 470 4.65 11.02 28.06
C VAL A 470 5.44 10.51 29.27
N ARG A 471 5.83 11.41 30.19
CA ARG A 471 6.55 11.02 31.41
C ARG A 471 5.73 10.16 32.36
N LYS A 472 4.39 10.30 32.35
CA LYS A 472 3.44 9.55 33.17
C LYS A 472 2.88 8.30 32.48
N ALA A 473 3.18 8.11 31.18
CA ALA A 473 2.68 6.97 30.43
C ALA A 473 3.38 5.67 30.86
N GLU A 474 2.63 4.63 31.10
CA GLU A 474 3.10 3.27 31.36
C GLU A 474 2.86 2.39 30.14
N ILE A 475 3.87 1.61 29.76
CA ILE A 475 3.75 0.65 28.66
C ILE A 475 3.11 -0.62 29.23
N VAL A 476 1.84 -0.83 28.94
CA VAL A 476 1.16 -2.10 29.23
C VAL A 476 1.47 -3.08 28.09
N ARG A 477 2.19 -4.17 28.45
CA ARG A 477 2.58 -5.26 27.53
C ARG A 477 1.55 -6.38 27.55
#